data_751708999edab6e648d6e2374a928b64
#
_entry.id   751708999edab6e648d6e2374a928b64
#
_cell.length_a   1.000
_cell.length_b   1.000
_cell.length_c   1.000
_cell.angle_alpha   90.00
_cell.angle_beta   90.00
_cell.angle_gamma   90.00
#
_symmetry.space_group_name_H-M   'P 1'
#
loop_
_entity.id
_entity.type
_entity.pdbx_description
1 polymer ?
#
loop_
_entity_poly.entity_id
_entity_poly.type
_entity_poly.pdbx_seq_one_letter_code
_entity_poly.pdbx_strand_id
1 'polypeptide(L)'
;MRIVIQRVSHASVTINQQEKSSIGTGYLILLGIGKEDTEEDIDWLVKKIIGLRIFDDEMGVMNRSIVDIKGEILVVSQFTLMASYKKGNRPSWIHAAPHELSIPLYNRFCDALSEAMGKPVGTGEFGADMKVELLNDGPVTICMDTKNKE
;
A
#
# COMPACT_ATOMS: atom_id res chain seq x y z
N MET A 1 1.19 -9.86 -6.22
CA MET A 1 1.41 -8.55 -5.59
C MET A 1 1.74 -8.73 -4.12
N ARG A 2 2.59 -7.86 -3.61
CA ARG A 2 2.88 -7.78 -2.17
C ARG A 2 2.57 -6.38 -1.67
N ILE A 3 1.93 -6.29 -0.54
CA ILE A 3 1.71 -5.01 0.14
C ILE A 3 2.15 -5.08 1.59
N VAL A 4 2.58 -3.92 2.08
CA VAL A 4 2.71 -3.66 3.51
C VAL A 4 1.76 -2.54 3.84
N ILE A 5 0.82 -2.80 4.75
CA ILE A 5 -0.12 -1.83 5.28
C ILE A 5 0.36 -1.40 6.65
N GLN A 6 0.45 -0.10 6.86
CA GLN A 6 0.67 0.47 8.18
C GLN A 6 -0.52 1.36 8.56
N ARG A 7 -1.13 1.09 9.71
CA ARG A 7 -2.14 1.98 10.30
C ARG A 7 -1.43 3.23 10.78
N VAL A 8 -1.90 4.38 10.33
CA VAL A 8 -1.26 5.66 10.62
C VAL A 8 -2.24 6.68 11.19
N SER A 9 -1.76 7.59 12.03
CA SER A 9 -2.48 8.81 12.39
C SER A 9 -2.22 9.94 11.40
N HIS A 10 -1.10 9.92 10.69
CA HIS A 10 -0.81 10.73 9.50
C HIS A 10 0.29 10.06 8.68
N ALA A 11 0.33 10.35 7.40
CA ALA A 11 1.44 10.02 6.50
C ALA A 11 1.53 11.04 5.36
N SER A 12 2.73 11.22 4.84
CA SER A 12 2.98 12.10 3.70
C SER A 12 4.08 11.56 2.81
N VAL A 13 4.08 11.99 1.57
CA VAL A 13 5.16 11.75 0.61
C VAL A 13 5.64 13.07 0.03
N THR A 14 6.96 13.28 0.08
CA THR A 14 7.64 14.47 -0.43
C THR A 14 8.57 14.07 -1.57
N ILE A 15 8.50 14.81 -2.68
CA ILE A 15 9.33 14.63 -3.88
C ILE A 15 9.94 15.99 -4.22
N ASN A 16 11.26 16.04 -4.42
CA ASN A 16 11.98 17.28 -4.71
C ASN A 16 11.65 18.42 -3.72
N GLN A 17 11.62 18.09 -2.42
CA GLN A 17 11.32 19.02 -1.33
C GLN A 17 9.89 19.62 -1.34
N GLN A 18 8.99 19.05 -2.15
CA GLN A 18 7.59 19.43 -2.21
C GLN A 18 6.70 18.27 -1.79
N GLU A 19 5.74 18.54 -0.92
CA GLU A 19 4.75 17.54 -0.54
C GLU A 19 3.87 17.20 -1.74
N LYS A 20 3.87 15.92 -2.12
CA LYS A 20 3.06 15.37 -3.21
C LYS A 20 1.67 14.98 -2.74
N SER A 21 1.60 14.32 -1.59
CA SER A 21 0.37 13.83 -0.98
C SER A 21 0.54 13.74 0.52
N SER A 22 -0.55 13.96 1.25
CA SER A 22 -0.63 13.70 2.69
C SER A 22 -2.01 13.19 3.08
N ILE A 23 -2.05 12.40 4.14
CA ILE A 23 -3.28 11.85 4.72
C ILE A 23 -3.28 12.00 6.23
N GLY A 24 -4.47 12.04 6.81
CA GLY A 24 -4.69 11.86 8.25
C GLY A 24 -4.77 10.39 8.65
N THR A 25 -5.69 10.07 9.58
CA THR A 25 -5.89 8.69 10.05
C THR A 25 -6.27 7.75 8.91
N GLY A 26 -5.59 6.62 8.82
CA GLY A 26 -5.86 5.65 7.78
C GLY A 26 -4.71 4.68 7.54
N TYR A 27 -4.40 4.40 6.27
CA TYR A 27 -3.34 3.48 5.86
C TYR A 27 -2.28 4.14 5.00
N LEU A 28 -1.02 3.90 5.34
CA LEU A 28 0.06 3.93 4.36
C LEU A 28 0.20 2.52 3.78
N ILE A 29 0.15 2.41 2.46
CA ILE A 29 0.31 1.14 1.73
C ILE A 29 1.54 1.22 0.85
N LEU A 30 2.50 0.34 1.09
CA LEU A 30 3.62 0.09 0.20
C LEU A 30 3.24 -1.04 -0.75
N LEU A 31 3.33 -0.84 -2.06
CA LEU A 31 2.90 -1.79 -3.10
C LEU A 31 4.06 -2.26 -3.97
N GLY A 32 4.37 -3.55 -3.91
CA GLY A 32 5.29 -4.24 -4.80
C GLY A 32 4.54 -5.09 -5.83
N ILE A 33 4.91 -4.96 -7.10
CA ILE A 33 4.30 -5.67 -8.22
C ILE A 33 5.30 -6.65 -8.81
N GLY A 34 4.87 -7.91 -8.95
CA GLY A 34 5.65 -9.01 -9.54
C GLY A 34 5.28 -9.25 -11.01
N LYS A 35 6.13 -10.02 -11.69
CA LYS A 35 5.97 -10.32 -13.13
C LYS A 35 4.71 -11.08 -13.50
N GLU A 36 4.15 -11.83 -12.54
CA GLU A 36 2.97 -12.68 -12.75
C GLU A 36 1.69 -12.08 -12.18
N ASP A 37 1.73 -10.80 -11.81
CA ASP A 37 0.59 -10.13 -11.22
C ASP A 37 -0.37 -9.64 -12.31
N THR A 38 -1.67 -9.71 -11.98
CA THR A 38 -2.79 -9.38 -12.86
C THR A 38 -3.82 -8.51 -12.14
N GLU A 39 -4.87 -8.13 -12.85
CA GLU A 39 -6.01 -7.41 -12.23
C GLU A 39 -6.73 -8.23 -11.16
N GLU A 40 -6.72 -9.56 -11.25
CA GLU A 40 -7.31 -10.42 -10.21
C GLU A 40 -6.61 -10.25 -8.85
N ASP A 41 -5.29 -10.01 -8.87
CA ASP A 41 -4.52 -9.70 -7.67
C ASP A 41 -4.97 -8.36 -7.06
N ILE A 42 -5.26 -7.37 -7.91
CA ILE A 42 -5.80 -6.06 -7.50
C ILE A 42 -7.15 -6.22 -6.82
N ASP A 43 -8.09 -6.90 -7.48
CA ASP A 43 -9.45 -7.09 -6.98
C ASP A 43 -9.45 -7.78 -5.60
N TRP A 44 -8.60 -8.79 -5.45
CA TRP A 44 -8.48 -9.49 -4.17
C TRP A 44 -7.91 -8.57 -3.08
N LEU A 45 -6.83 -7.82 -3.37
CA LEU A 45 -6.22 -6.90 -2.40
C LEU A 45 -7.16 -5.78 -2.01
N VAL A 46 -7.82 -5.13 -2.97
CA VAL A 46 -8.76 -4.03 -2.71
C VAL A 46 -9.86 -4.50 -1.76
N LYS A 47 -10.47 -5.65 -2.04
CA LYS A 47 -11.49 -6.24 -1.17
C LYS A 47 -10.97 -6.50 0.25
N LYS A 48 -9.73 -6.98 0.38
CA LYS A 48 -9.11 -7.21 1.69
C LYS A 48 -8.82 -5.91 2.42
N ILE A 49 -8.21 -4.93 1.74
CA ILE A 49 -7.82 -3.64 2.33
C ILE A 49 -9.01 -2.91 2.93
N ILE A 50 -10.11 -2.77 2.16
CA ILE A 50 -11.30 -2.06 2.65
C ILE A 50 -12.04 -2.83 3.74
N GLY A 51 -11.92 -4.16 3.76
CA GLY A 51 -12.58 -5.03 4.72
C GLY A 51 -11.79 -5.32 6.00
N LEU A 52 -10.52 -4.91 6.08
CA LEU A 52 -9.71 -5.10 7.29
C LEU A 52 -10.30 -4.31 8.46
N ARG A 53 -10.50 -5.01 9.58
CA ARG A 53 -11.09 -4.45 10.81
C ARG A 53 -10.01 -4.23 11.85
N ILE A 54 -9.16 -3.22 11.64
CA ILE A 54 -7.98 -2.94 12.47
C ILE A 54 -7.99 -1.54 13.10
N PHE A 55 -9.13 -0.87 13.09
CA PHE A 55 -9.35 0.34 13.88
C PHE A 55 -10.22 0.03 15.09
N ASP A 56 -9.93 0.71 16.19
CA ASP A 56 -10.61 0.46 17.46
C ASP A 56 -12.08 0.90 17.43
N ASP A 57 -12.93 0.11 18.03
CA ASP A 57 -14.32 0.47 18.36
C ASP A 57 -14.40 1.22 19.70
N GLU A 58 -15.62 1.49 20.16
CA GLU A 58 -15.87 2.20 21.41
C GLU A 58 -15.36 1.45 22.66
N MET A 59 -15.09 0.15 22.51
CA MET A 59 -14.55 -0.71 23.58
C MET A 59 -13.01 -0.83 23.52
N GLY A 60 -12.36 -0.15 22.57
CA GLY A 60 -10.92 -0.25 22.35
C GLY A 60 -10.49 -1.56 21.68
N VAL A 61 -11.39 -2.22 20.96
CA VAL A 61 -11.11 -3.47 20.23
C VAL A 61 -11.00 -3.19 18.74
N MET A 62 -9.98 -3.74 18.10
CA MET A 62 -9.81 -3.65 16.63
C MET A 62 -10.96 -4.37 15.92
N ASN A 63 -11.97 -3.62 15.53
CA ASN A 63 -13.24 -4.13 15.00
C ASN A 63 -13.85 -3.30 13.88
N ARG A 64 -13.33 -2.09 13.63
CA ARG A 64 -13.82 -1.18 12.59
C ARG A 64 -12.90 -1.18 11.38
N SER A 65 -13.49 -1.09 10.20
CA SER A 65 -12.77 -0.94 8.93
C SER A 65 -12.34 0.51 8.68
N ILE A 66 -11.49 0.71 7.68
CA ILE A 66 -11.11 2.05 7.23
C ILE A 66 -12.32 2.85 6.70
N VAL A 67 -13.28 2.16 6.11
CA VAL A 67 -14.53 2.77 5.61
C VAL A 67 -15.39 3.24 6.79
N ASP A 68 -15.53 2.43 7.84
CA ASP A 68 -16.31 2.77 9.04
C ASP A 68 -15.80 4.04 9.72
N ILE A 69 -14.48 4.23 9.76
CA ILE A 69 -13.87 5.42 10.38
C ILE A 69 -13.72 6.59 9.41
N LYS A 70 -14.13 6.44 8.14
CA LYS A 70 -13.93 7.42 7.05
C LYS A 70 -12.45 7.81 6.88
N GLY A 71 -11.56 6.81 7.07
CA GLY A 71 -10.12 6.98 6.97
C GLY A 71 -9.64 7.28 5.56
N GLU A 72 -8.36 7.56 5.42
CA GLU A 72 -7.70 7.90 4.16
C GLU A 72 -6.62 6.86 3.82
N ILE A 73 -6.25 6.77 2.55
CA ILE A 73 -5.18 5.86 2.09
C ILE A 73 -4.15 6.64 1.29
N LEU A 74 -2.87 6.36 1.57
CA LEU A 74 -1.73 6.79 0.77
C LEU A 74 -1.03 5.56 0.21
N VAL A 75 -0.92 5.46 -1.12
CA VAL A 75 -0.29 4.34 -1.82
C VAL A 75 1.05 4.76 -2.39
N VAL A 76 2.11 4.07 -2.02
CA VAL A 76 3.48 4.28 -2.50
C VAL A 76 3.98 3.02 -3.20
N SER A 77 4.48 3.16 -4.43
CA SER A 77 5.13 2.04 -5.13
C SER A 77 6.43 1.66 -4.45
N GLN A 78 6.62 0.34 -4.23
CA GLN A 78 7.77 -0.20 -3.49
C GLN A 78 8.22 -1.52 -4.12
N PHE A 79 8.94 -1.46 -5.24
CA PHE A 79 9.41 -2.67 -5.94
C PHE A 79 10.34 -3.53 -5.08
N THR A 80 11.01 -2.92 -4.09
CA THR A 80 11.92 -3.64 -3.18
C THR A 80 11.22 -4.68 -2.31
N LEU A 81 9.88 -4.68 -2.22
CA LEU A 81 9.12 -5.77 -1.61
C LEU A 81 9.28 -7.09 -2.38
N MET A 82 9.72 -7.03 -3.65
CA MET A 82 9.98 -8.19 -4.51
C MET A 82 11.45 -8.65 -4.45
N ALA A 83 12.22 -8.16 -3.47
CA ALA A 83 13.62 -8.50 -3.29
C ALA A 83 13.85 -10.00 -3.09
N SER A 84 14.86 -10.54 -3.76
CA SER A 84 15.44 -11.84 -3.48
C SER A 84 16.83 -11.65 -2.86
N TYR A 85 17.00 -12.12 -1.64
CA TYR A 85 18.24 -12.01 -0.85
C TYR A 85 18.75 -13.37 -0.37
N LYS A 86 18.27 -14.45 -1.00
CA LYS A 86 18.65 -15.83 -0.65
C LYS A 86 20.14 -16.12 -0.88
N LYS A 87 20.73 -15.44 -1.87
CA LYS A 87 22.14 -15.59 -2.22
C LYS A 87 22.88 -14.26 -2.12
N GLY A 88 23.69 -14.12 -1.07
CA GLY A 88 24.48 -12.91 -0.83
C GLY A 88 23.69 -11.73 -0.28
N ASN A 89 24.41 -10.65 0.06
CA ASN A 89 23.86 -9.48 0.77
C ASN A 89 23.41 -8.36 -0.16
N ARG A 90 23.65 -8.47 -1.48
CA ARG A 90 23.10 -7.55 -2.48
C ARG A 90 21.77 -8.10 -2.97
N PRO A 91 20.63 -7.44 -2.69
CA PRO A 91 19.33 -7.93 -3.13
C PRO A 91 19.23 -7.99 -4.65
N SER A 92 18.50 -8.98 -5.17
CA SER A 92 18.16 -9.11 -6.57
C SER A 92 16.70 -8.73 -6.79
N TRP A 93 16.41 -8.05 -7.86
CA TRP A 93 15.07 -7.57 -8.25
C TRP A 93 14.43 -8.41 -9.35
N ILE A 94 14.93 -9.64 -9.53
CA ILE A 94 14.50 -10.53 -10.63
C ILE A 94 12.99 -10.81 -10.65
N HIS A 95 12.32 -10.72 -9.50
CA HIS A 95 10.89 -10.97 -9.37
C HIS A 95 10.04 -9.71 -9.55
N ALA A 96 10.63 -8.53 -9.51
CA ALA A 96 9.91 -7.28 -9.74
C ALA A 96 9.45 -7.17 -11.20
N ALA A 97 8.22 -6.67 -11.39
CA ALA A 97 7.69 -6.40 -12.73
C ALA A 97 8.46 -5.26 -13.41
N PRO A 98 8.67 -5.33 -14.73
CA PRO A 98 9.21 -4.20 -15.48
C PRO A 98 8.19 -3.04 -15.53
N HIS A 99 8.65 -1.84 -15.87
CA HIS A 99 7.83 -0.62 -15.83
C HIS A 99 6.59 -0.70 -16.73
N GLU A 100 6.70 -1.35 -17.88
CA GLU A 100 5.62 -1.53 -18.86
C GLU A 100 4.44 -2.31 -18.27
N LEU A 101 4.68 -3.15 -17.26
CA LEU A 101 3.67 -3.91 -16.55
C LEU A 101 3.29 -3.24 -15.22
N SER A 102 4.28 -2.77 -14.48
CA SER A 102 4.05 -2.30 -13.10
C SER A 102 3.34 -0.94 -13.05
N ILE A 103 3.61 -0.03 -13.98
CA ILE A 103 2.96 1.30 -13.98
C ILE A 103 1.45 1.19 -14.24
N PRO A 104 0.99 0.47 -15.30
CA PRO A 104 -0.45 0.29 -15.51
C PRO A 104 -1.15 -0.40 -14.33
N LEU A 105 -0.55 -1.45 -13.75
CA LEU A 105 -1.14 -2.15 -12.60
C LEU A 105 -1.16 -1.28 -11.34
N TYR A 106 -0.14 -0.47 -11.11
CA TYR A 106 -0.12 0.50 -10.01
C TYR A 106 -1.27 1.52 -10.14
N ASN A 107 -1.43 2.10 -11.32
CA ASN A 107 -2.49 3.06 -11.58
C ASN A 107 -3.86 2.40 -11.41
N ARG A 108 -4.06 1.20 -11.97
CA ARG A 108 -5.31 0.45 -11.82
C ARG A 108 -5.63 0.10 -10.36
N PHE A 109 -4.60 -0.23 -9.57
CA PHE A 109 -4.76 -0.47 -8.13
C PHE A 109 -5.24 0.79 -7.39
N CYS A 110 -4.63 1.94 -7.65
CA CYS A 110 -5.03 3.22 -7.06
C CYS A 110 -6.45 3.62 -7.45
N ASP A 111 -6.83 3.43 -8.73
CA ASP A 111 -8.18 3.69 -9.21
C ASP A 111 -9.20 2.78 -8.54
N ALA A 112 -8.93 1.47 -8.47
CA ALA A 112 -9.82 0.51 -7.83
C ALA A 112 -10.00 0.78 -6.32
N LEU A 113 -8.94 1.16 -5.62
CA LEU A 113 -9.04 1.59 -4.23
C LEU A 113 -9.86 2.86 -4.08
N SER A 114 -9.65 3.85 -4.95
CA SER A 114 -10.41 5.11 -4.93
C SER A 114 -11.91 4.85 -5.15
N GLU A 115 -12.26 3.98 -6.09
CA GLU A 115 -13.65 3.55 -6.32
C GLU A 115 -14.23 2.87 -5.07
N ALA A 116 -13.49 1.93 -4.47
CA ALA A 116 -13.95 1.20 -3.29
C ALA A 116 -14.07 2.08 -2.04
N MET A 117 -13.22 3.10 -1.91
CA MET A 117 -13.26 4.08 -0.82
C MET A 117 -14.31 5.18 -1.03
N GLY A 118 -14.82 5.37 -2.25
CA GLY A 118 -15.70 6.47 -2.61
C GLY A 118 -15.03 7.85 -2.60
N LYS A 119 -13.70 7.88 -2.58
CA LYS A 119 -12.87 9.10 -2.62
C LYS A 119 -11.46 8.79 -3.14
N PRO A 120 -10.76 9.78 -3.72
CA PRO A 120 -9.39 9.56 -4.21
C PRO A 120 -8.45 9.11 -3.10
N VAL A 121 -7.57 8.16 -3.41
CA VAL A 121 -6.43 7.83 -2.55
C VAL A 121 -5.26 8.76 -2.86
N GLY A 122 -4.43 9.06 -1.84
CA GLY A 122 -3.17 9.75 -2.04
C GLY A 122 -2.17 8.82 -2.76
N THR A 123 -1.32 9.39 -3.58
CA THR A 123 -0.29 8.64 -4.32
C THR A 123 1.05 9.32 -4.24
N GLY A 124 2.15 8.55 -4.38
CA GLY A 124 3.46 9.06 -4.73
C GLY A 124 3.59 9.26 -6.24
N GLU A 125 4.81 9.18 -6.72
CA GLU A 125 5.16 9.19 -8.13
C GLU A 125 6.02 7.97 -8.43
N PHE A 126 5.59 7.14 -9.38
CA PHE A 126 6.27 5.90 -9.70
C PHE A 126 7.70 6.18 -10.19
N GLY A 127 8.70 5.53 -9.56
CA GLY A 127 10.11 5.67 -9.91
C GLY A 127 10.82 6.93 -9.38
N ALA A 128 10.11 7.83 -8.70
CA ALA A 128 10.73 9.01 -8.08
C ALA A 128 11.46 8.66 -6.77
N ASP A 129 12.40 9.51 -6.39
CA ASP A 129 12.95 9.51 -5.02
C ASP A 129 11.93 10.17 -4.08
N MET A 130 11.33 9.34 -3.24
CA MET A 130 10.26 9.75 -2.34
C MET A 130 10.73 9.71 -0.88
N LYS A 131 10.48 10.80 -0.16
CA LYS A 131 10.61 10.83 1.30
C LYS A 131 9.23 10.57 1.89
N VAL A 132 9.08 9.42 2.52
CA VAL A 132 7.82 8.97 3.12
C VAL A 132 7.91 9.15 4.62
N GLU A 133 7.05 10.01 5.16
CA GLU A 133 6.91 10.26 6.59
C GLU A 133 5.58 9.67 7.06
N LEU A 134 5.56 9.06 8.21
CA LEU A 134 4.37 8.50 8.83
C LEU A 134 4.49 8.42 10.34
N LEU A 135 3.36 8.44 11.01
CA LEU A 135 3.25 8.00 12.40
C LEU A 135 2.47 6.69 12.45
N ASN A 136 3.18 5.57 12.61
CA ASN A 136 2.57 4.25 12.75
C ASN A 136 1.82 4.19 14.09
N ASP A 137 0.51 4.00 14.01
CA ASP A 137 -0.38 4.02 15.16
C ASP A 137 -0.64 2.60 15.67
N GLY A 138 -0.13 2.34 16.87
CA GLY A 138 -0.36 1.08 17.54
C GLY A 138 0.87 0.34 18.10
N PRO A 139 1.94 -0.03 17.38
CA PRO A 139 2.06 -0.13 15.93
C PRO A 139 1.18 -1.23 15.34
N VAL A 140 0.65 -1.00 14.15
CA VAL A 140 -0.08 -2.01 13.38
C VAL A 140 0.49 -2.05 11.97
N THR A 141 1.06 -3.18 11.60
CA THR A 141 1.68 -3.42 10.30
C THR A 141 1.25 -4.80 9.80
N ILE A 142 0.69 -4.87 8.60
CA ILE A 142 0.19 -6.11 8.01
C ILE A 142 0.82 -6.30 6.63
N CYS A 143 1.37 -7.49 6.39
CA CYS A 143 1.91 -7.88 5.09
C CYS A 143 0.92 -8.82 4.39
N MET A 144 0.69 -8.60 3.11
CA MET A 144 -0.12 -9.50 2.27
C MET A 144 0.63 -9.84 0.99
N ASP A 145 0.53 -11.10 0.57
CA ASP A 145 1.07 -11.59 -0.70
C ASP A 145 -0.03 -12.35 -1.45
N THR A 146 -0.39 -11.89 -2.64
CA THR A 146 -1.48 -12.51 -3.43
C THR A 146 -1.14 -13.88 -3.96
N LYS A 147 0.15 -14.22 -4.03
CA LYS A 147 0.63 -15.55 -4.46
C LYS A 147 0.87 -16.50 -3.29
N ASN A 148 0.86 -15.98 -2.07
CA ASN A 148 1.02 -16.75 -0.83
C ASN A 148 0.04 -16.21 0.22
N LYS A 149 -1.25 -16.49 -0.02
CA LYS A 149 -2.36 -16.04 0.82
C LYS A 149 -2.39 -16.84 2.13
N GLU A 150 -2.44 -16.13 3.27
CA GLU A 150 -2.60 -16.68 4.61
C GLU A 150 -3.96 -16.31 5.18
#